data_7d068d088dc1548580eec980de844fba
#
_entry.id   7d068d088dc1548580eec980de844fba
#
_cell.length_a   1.000
_cell.length_b   1.000
_cell.length_c   1.000
_cell.angle_alpha   90.00
_cell.angle_beta   90.00
_cell.angle_gamma   90.00
#
_symmetry.space_group_name_H-M   'P 1'
#
loop_
_entity.id
_entity.type
_entity.pdbx_description
1 polymer ?
#
loop_
_entity_poly.entity_id
_entity_poly.type
_entity_poly.pdbx_seq_one_letter_code
_entity_poly.pdbx_strand_id
1 'polypeptide(L)'
;QNPEIAATPNSITLEIMKDLHLLKQTDVFLNYPDHKSLDNILDVVYDNYYKDWPQRIIIDRGPVMTIGNFQLMKKHFKRPFKCIVLLRDLMDVLASYMKWYTENPDAFPNKYNCKNDEEKLRMIMNKDGAVAKELEAIKNSYNYKDMCHYVKYDDMVTNPEQEFRKIYEFMGEPYFNHRFIDIDQVNVNGLSYNDKIVGSNMHKLFDGPVRKVYNPYIEKIPERIRQKYGHIRF
;
A
#
# COMPACT_ATOMS: atom_id res chain seq x y z
N GLN A 1 8.87 -14.34 7.40
CA GLN A 1 9.03 -15.56 8.17
C GLN A 1 8.93 -16.82 7.28
N ASN A 2 7.99 -16.87 6.34
CA ASN A 2 7.91 -17.99 5.39
C ASN A 2 9.00 -17.83 4.31
N PRO A 3 9.95 -18.78 4.19
CA PRO A 3 11.06 -18.67 3.24
C PRO A 3 10.62 -18.75 1.76
N GLU A 4 9.43 -19.29 1.47
CA GLU A 4 8.87 -19.38 0.13
C GLU A 4 8.18 -18.09 -0.34
N ILE A 5 7.97 -17.13 0.57
CA ILE A 5 7.21 -15.89 0.32
C ILE A 5 8.07 -14.67 0.64
N ALA A 6 8.23 -13.79 -0.32
CA ALA A 6 8.76 -12.45 -0.08
C ALA A 6 7.62 -11.42 -0.11
N ALA A 7 7.55 -10.57 0.92
CA ALA A 7 6.62 -9.46 0.97
C ALA A 7 7.39 -8.13 0.97
N THR A 8 7.20 -7.32 -0.06
CA THR A 8 7.86 -6.01 -0.12
C THR A 8 7.16 -5.02 0.81
N PRO A 9 7.90 -4.25 1.62
CA PRO A 9 7.30 -3.18 2.42
C PRO A 9 6.87 -1.99 1.55
N ASN A 10 7.53 -1.82 0.41
CA ASN A 10 7.23 -0.85 -0.63
C ASN A 10 7.93 -1.29 -1.93
N SER A 11 7.28 -1.08 -3.08
CA SER A 11 7.83 -1.46 -4.38
C SER A 11 7.68 -0.32 -5.37
N ILE A 12 8.64 -0.21 -6.27
CA ILE A 12 8.62 0.77 -7.37
C ILE A 12 8.11 0.18 -8.68
N THR A 13 7.73 -1.09 -8.74
CA THR A 13 7.32 -1.76 -9.99
C THR A 13 6.17 -1.04 -10.69
N LEU A 14 5.13 -0.66 -9.93
CA LEU A 14 4.01 0.12 -10.48
C LEU A 14 4.43 1.52 -10.93
N GLU A 15 5.34 2.17 -10.22
CA GLU A 15 5.86 3.49 -10.63
C GLU A 15 6.65 3.36 -11.93
N ILE A 16 7.53 2.36 -12.06
CA ILE A 16 8.25 2.07 -13.30
C ILE A 16 7.26 1.86 -14.47
N MET A 17 6.22 1.05 -14.27
CA MET A 17 5.21 0.80 -15.32
C MET A 17 4.46 2.09 -15.69
N LYS A 18 4.09 2.90 -14.73
CA LYS A 18 3.43 4.20 -14.96
C LYS A 18 4.32 5.15 -15.76
N ASP A 19 5.57 5.31 -15.33
CA ASP A 19 6.52 6.21 -15.97
C ASP A 19 6.80 5.77 -17.42
N LEU A 20 7.03 4.47 -17.64
CA LEU A 20 7.16 3.91 -18.98
C LEU A 20 5.90 4.14 -19.82
N HIS A 21 4.71 3.97 -19.23
CA HIS A 21 3.46 4.23 -19.94
C HIS A 21 3.29 5.71 -20.32
N LEU A 22 3.71 6.63 -19.44
CA LEU A 22 3.65 8.07 -19.67
C LEU A 22 4.59 8.53 -20.81
N LEU A 23 5.65 7.78 -21.11
CA LEU A 23 6.52 8.06 -22.25
C LEU A 23 5.73 8.12 -23.59
N LYS A 24 4.59 7.44 -23.68
CA LYS A 24 3.70 7.49 -24.85
C LYS A 24 3.14 8.88 -25.15
N GLN A 25 3.25 9.81 -24.22
CA GLN A 25 2.76 11.19 -24.33
C GLN A 25 3.88 12.19 -24.64
N THR A 26 5.14 11.73 -24.68
CA THR A 26 6.28 12.60 -24.97
C THR A 26 6.43 12.87 -26.45
N ASP A 27 6.95 14.05 -26.80
CA ASP A 27 7.20 14.44 -28.19
C ASP A 27 8.14 13.44 -28.91
N VAL A 28 9.12 12.91 -28.20
CA VAL A 28 10.06 11.90 -28.72
C VAL A 28 9.31 10.63 -29.15
N PHE A 29 8.40 10.14 -28.30
CA PHE A 29 7.60 8.96 -28.63
C PHE A 29 6.59 9.25 -29.73
N LEU A 30 5.93 10.40 -29.69
CA LEU A 30 4.93 10.81 -30.71
C LEU A 30 5.56 11.03 -32.08
N ASN A 31 6.84 11.39 -32.13
CA ASN A 31 7.58 11.54 -33.40
C ASN A 31 7.84 10.15 -34.05
N TYR A 32 8.07 9.09 -33.26
CA TYR A 32 8.24 7.72 -33.77
C TYR A 32 7.52 6.73 -32.82
N PRO A 33 6.18 6.56 -32.97
CA PRO A 33 5.34 5.90 -31.96
C PRO A 33 5.34 4.35 -32.06
N ASP A 34 6.45 3.71 -31.71
CA ASP A 34 6.53 2.26 -31.63
C ASP A 34 5.88 1.73 -30.34
N HIS A 35 4.54 1.69 -30.35
CA HIS A 35 3.73 1.19 -29.24
C HIS A 35 4.04 -0.26 -28.87
N LYS A 36 4.33 -1.11 -29.88
CA LYS A 36 4.57 -2.54 -29.65
C LYS A 36 5.86 -2.77 -28.87
N SER A 37 6.94 -2.10 -29.25
CA SER A 37 8.20 -2.23 -28.54
C SER A 37 8.11 -1.72 -27.10
N LEU A 38 7.42 -0.59 -26.86
CA LEU A 38 7.22 -0.10 -25.50
C LEU A 38 6.29 -1.02 -24.68
N ASP A 39 5.21 -1.57 -25.27
CA ASP A 39 4.34 -2.52 -24.62
C ASP A 39 5.11 -3.83 -24.27
N ASN A 40 6.04 -4.29 -25.11
CA ASN A 40 6.90 -5.44 -24.80
C ASN A 40 7.77 -5.20 -23.55
N ILE A 41 8.27 -3.98 -23.35
CA ILE A 41 9.02 -3.62 -22.13
C ILE A 41 8.08 -3.63 -20.91
N LEU A 42 6.90 -3.04 -21.02
CA LEU A 42 5.89 -3.03 -19.96
C LEU A 42 5.45 -4.44 -19.54
N ASP A 43 5.32 -5.35 -20.51
CA ASP A 43 4.87 -6.72 -20.27
C ASP A 43 5.86 -7.56 -19.43
N VAL A 44 7.13 -7.14 -19.33
CA VAL A 44 8.19 -7.87 -18.63
C VAL A 44 8.73 -7.17 -17.38
N VAL A 45 8.18 -6.03 -17.01
CA VAL A 45 8.67 -5.24 -15.85
C VAL A 45 8.72 -6.08 -14.58
N TYR A 46 7.62 -6.72 -14.20
CA TYR A 46 7.56 -7.54 -12.98
C TYR A 46 8.50 -8.75 -13.05
N ASP A 47 8.52 -9.44 -14.17
CA ASP A 47 9.33 -10.64 -14.33
C ASP A 47 10.83 -10.33 -14.27
N ASN A 48 11.25 -9.22 -14.85
CA ASN A 48 12.65 -8.80 -14.78
C ASN A 48 13.02 -8.17 -13.44
N TYR A 49 12.10 -7.45 -12.80
CA TYR A 49 12.38 -6.82 -11.52
C TYR A 49 12.66 -7.84 -10.41
N TYR A 50 11.90 -8.95 -10.40
CA TYR A 50 11.99 -9.98 -9.38
C TYR A 50 12.71 -11.26 -9.83
N LYS A 51 13.32 -11.27 -11.02
CA LYS A 51 13.87 -12.52 -11.64
C LYS A 51 14.92 -13.22 -10.78
N ASP A 52 15.69 -12.46 -10.00
CA ASP A 52 16.78 -12.99 -9.17
C ASP A 52 16.35 -13.23 -7.70
N TRP A 53 15.07 -13.03 -7.38
CA TRP A 53 14.54 -13.33 -6.06
C TRP A 53 14.26 -14.82 -5.93
N PRO A 54 14.77 -15.47 -4.85
CA PRO A 54 14.66 -16.90 -4.69
C PRO A 54 13.26 -17.39 -4.29
N GLN A 55 12.39 -16.50 -3.81
CA GLN A 55 11.07 -16.86 -3.31
C GLN A 55 10.10 -17.16 -4.46
N ARG A 56 9.33 -18.22 -4.29
CA ARG A 56 8.32 -18.67 -5.26
C ARG A 56 7.13 -17.72 -5.36
N ILE A 57 6.80 -17.02 -4.26
CA ILE A 57 5.68 -16.08 -4.19
C ILE A 57 6.21 -14.70 -3.79
N ILE A 58 5.80 -13.70 -4.56
CA ILE A 58 6.08 -12.30 -4.26
C ILE A 58 4.76 -11.62 -3.92
N ILE A 59 4.67 -11.07 -2.70
CA ILE A 59 3.60 -10.16 -2.30
C ILE A 59 4.13 -8.74 -2.47
N ASP A 60 3.72 -8.11 -3.54
CA ASP A 60 4.20 -6.78 -3.89
C ASP A 60 3.24 -5.70 -3.36
N ARG A 61 3.73 -4.86 -2.44
CA ARG A 61 2.92 -3.79 -1.88
C ARG A 61 2.88 -2.59 -2.81
N GLY A 62 1.66 -2.24 -3.23
CA GLY A 62 1.42 -1.03 -4.02
C GLY A 62 -0.08 -0.76 -4.17
N PRO A 63 -0.47 0.46 -4.59
CA PRO A 63 -1.87 0.82 -4.79
C PRO A 63 -2.40 0.25 -6.12
N VAL A 64 -2.29 -1.07 -6.31
CA VAL A 64 -2.61 -1.75 -7.57
C VAL A 64 -4.07 -1.58 -7.98
N MET A 65 -4.97 -1.47 -7.01
CA MET A 65 -6.42 -1.39 -7.26
C MET A 65 -6.94 0.02 -7.57
N THR A 66 -6.10 1.08 -7.61
CA THR A 66 -6.54 2.34 -8.23
C THR A 66 -6.89 2.09 -9.71
N ILE A 67 -7.85 2.82 -10.25
CA ILE A 67 -8.40 2.54 -11.59
C ILE A 67 -7.29 2.49 -12.64
N GLY A 68 -6.41 3.50 -12.66
CA GLY A 68 -5.32 3.58 -13.64
C GLY A 68 -4.28 2.46 -13.48
N ASN A 69 -3.85 2.17 -12.25
CA ASN A 69 -2.88 1.11 -12.00
C ASN A 69 -3.45 -0.27 -12.33
N PHE A 70 -4.72 -0.50 -11.98
CA PHE A 70 -5.37 -1.76 -12.26
C PHE A 70 -5.54 -2.02 -13.75
N GLN A 71 -5.89 -1.00 -14.53
CA GLN A 71 -5.96 -1.09 -16.00
C GLN A 71 -4.58 -1.39 -16.60
N LEU A 72 -3.53 -0.73 -16.10
CA LEU A 72 -2.16 -0.95 -16.52
C LEU A 72 -1.72 -2.39 -16.21
N MET A 73 -1.98 -2.87 -15.00
CA MET A 73 -1.71 -4.24 -14.59
C MET A 73 -2.47 -5.26 -15.44
N LYS A 74 -3.77 -5.07 -15.65
CA LYS A 74 -4.57 -5.99 -16.50
C LYS A 74 -4.06 -6.06 -17.93
N LYS A 75 -3.53 -4.96 -18.46
CA LYS A 75 -3.00 -4.92 -19.83
C LYS A 75 -1.66 -5.62 -19.95
N HIS A 76 -0.74 -5.39 -18.99
CA HIS A 76 0.67 -5.73 -19.13
C HIS A 76 1.13 -6.90 -18.26
N PHE A 77 0.49 -7.18 -17.13
CA PHE A 77 0.83 -8.33 -16.30
C PHE A 77 0.11 -9.58 -16.83
N LYS A 78 0.84 -10.46 -17.48
CA LYS A 78 0.26 -11.58 -18.26
C LYS A 78 -0.11 -12.80 -17.43
N ARG A 79 0.13 -12.78 -16.13
CA ARG A 79 -0.20 -13.89 -15.22
C ARG A 79 -1.41 -13.52 -14.35
N PRO A 80 -2.19 -14.51 -13.88
CA PRO A 80 -3.19 -14.25 -12.85
C PRO A 80 -2.52 -13.69 -11.59
N PHE A 81 -3.16 -12.71 -10.97
CA PHE A 81 -2.73 -12.17 -9.67
C PHE A 81 -3.92 -12.01 -8.74
N LYS A 82 -3.64 -12.03 -7.45
CA LYS A 82 -4.61 -11.86 -6.38
C LYS A 82 -4.26 -10.61 -5.57
N CYS A 83 -5.25 -9.97 -4.98
CA CYS A 83 -5.06 -8.77 -4.18
C CYS A 83 -5.50 -9.02 -2.73
N ILE A 84 -4.64 -8.68 -1.78
CA ILE A 84 -5.00 -8.61 -0.36
C ILE A 84 -5.27 -7.13 -0.07
N VAL A 85 -6.50 -6.82 0.30
CA VAL A 85 -6.98 -5.45 0.54
C VAL A 85 -7.07 -5.22 2.04
N LEU A 86 -6.21 -4.38 2.59
CA LEU A 86 -6.23 -4.02 4.00
C LEU A 86 -7.26 -2.93 4.26
N LEU A 87 -8.18 -3.17 5.17
CA LEU A 87 -9.22 -2.23 5.58
C LEU A 87 -8.98 -1.74 7.00
N ARG A 88 -9.07 -0.44 7.21
CA ARG A 88 -8.93 0.18 8.53
C ARG A 88 -9.90 1.34 8.67
N ASP A 89 -10.41 1.61 9.88
CA ASP A 89 -11.25 2.78 10.14
C ASP A 89 -10.55 4.05 9.64
N LEU A 90 -11.27 4.88 8.90
CA LEU A 90 -10.69 6.06 8.25
C LEU A 90 -10.20 7.09 9.28
N MET A 91 -10.88 7.21 10.43
CA MET A 91 -10.43 8.14 11.47
C MET A 91 -9.10 7.67 12.09
N ASP A 92 -8.91 6.34 12.27
CA ASP A 92 -7.63 5.79 12.70
C ASP A 92 -6.50 6.05 11.69
N VAL A 93 -6.80 5.96 10.40
CA VAL A 93 -5.84 6.28 9.33
C VAL A 93 -5.46 7.77 9.40
N LEU A 94 -6.44 8.66 9.47
CA LEU A 94 -6.19 10.10 9.57
C LEU A 94 -5.44 10.48 10.84
N ALA A 95 -5.74 9.84 11.98
CA ALA A 95 -5.00 10.02 13.22
C ALA A 95 -3.53 9.58 13.07
N SER A 96 -3.25 8.50 12.32
CA SER A 96 -1.88 8.07 12.01
C SER A 96 -1.13 9.11 11.19
N TYR A 97 -1.78 9.71 10.19
CA TYR A 97 -1.19 10.80 9.41
C TYR A 97 -0.94 12.04 10.28
N MET A 98 -1.88 12.38 11.18
CA MET A 98 -1.68 13.49 12.12
C MET A 98 -0.47 13.26 13.01
N LYS A 99 -0.35 12.08 13.60
CA LYS A 99 0.83 11.69 14.38
C LYS A 99 2.09 11.87 13.55
N TRP A 100 2.11 11.32 12.33
CA TRP A 100 3.27 11.37 11.45
C TRP A 100 3.74 12.80 11.18
N TYR A 101 2.88 13.69 10.68
CA TYR A 101 3.33 15.04 10.34
C TYR A 101 3.56 15.93 11.56
N THR A 102 3.01 15.60 12.74
CA THR A 102 3.28 16.31 13.98
C THR A 102 4.64 15.93 14.56
N GLU A 103 5.01 14.65 14.49
CA GLU A 103 6.27 14.14 15.05
C GLU A 103 7.44 14.24 14.06
N ASN A 104 7.19 14.53 12.78
CA ASN A 104 8.22 14.63 11.75
C ASN A 104 8.11 15.95 10.99
N PRO A 105 8.93 16.94 11.31
CA PRO A 105 8.91 18.27 10.66
C PRO A 105 9.09 18.20 9.13
N ASP A 106 9.86 17.21 8.64
CA ASP A 106 10.12 16.99 7.22
C ASP A 106 9.01 16.22 6.49
N ALA A 107 7.96 15.80 7.18
CA ALA A 107 6.81 15.13 6.55
C ALA A 107 6.21 16.01 5.45
N PHE A 108 5.81 15.38 4.32
CA PHE A 108 5.36 16.14 3.14
C PHE A 108 4.23 17.14 3.43
N PRO A 109 3.24 16.88 4.32
CA PRO A 109 2.22 17.88 4.61
C PRO A 109 2.78 19.18 5.23
N ASN A 110 3.92 19.10 5.89
CA ASN A 110 4.57 20.27 6.49
C ASN A 110 5.33 21.14 5.47
N LYS A 111 5.65 20.56 4.29
CA LYS A 111 6.34 21.27 3.19
C LYS A 111 5.37 22.12 2.35
N TYR A 112 4.06 21.95 2.55
CA TYR A 112 3.05 22.77 1.88
C TYR A 112 2.57 23.88 2.81
N ASN A 113 2.06 24.96 2.23
CA ASN A 113 1.57 26.12 2.98
C ASN A 113 0.19 25.85 3.62
N CYS A 114 0.10 24.80 4.44
CA CYS A 114 -1.09 24.45 5.23
C CYS A 114 -1.02 25.13 6.58
N LYS A 115 -2.03 25.93 6.91
CA LYS A 115 -2.08 26.75 8.13
C LYS A 115 -2.41 25.95 9.39
N ASN A 116 -3.11 24.83 9.25
CA ASN A 116 -3.61 24.02 10.36
C ASN A 116 -3.81 22.55 9.97
N ASP A 117 -4.16 21.73 10.94
CA ASP A 117 -4.38 20.29 10.76
C ASP A 117 -5.57 19.99 9.83
N GLU A 118 -6.60 20.82 9.83
CA GLU A 118 -7.74 20.65 8.91
C GLU A 118 -7.29 20.75 7.45
N GLU A 119 -6.46 21.73 7.11
CA GLU A 119 -5.93 21.92 5.76
C GLU A 119 -4.99 20.78 5.35
N LYS A 120 -4.13 20.31 6.26
CA LYS A 120 -3.26 19.17 6.04
C LYS A 120 -4.05 17.88 5.76
N LEU A 121 -5.06 17.60 6.58
CA LEU A 121 -5.93 16.43 6.38
C LEU A 121 -6.77 16.56 5.11
N ARG A 122 -7.26 17.74 4.77
CA ARG A 122 -7.95 17.98 3.48
C ARG A 122 -7.04 17.72 2.29
N MET A 123 -5.76 18.09 2.38
CA MET A 123 -4.78 17.80 1.32
C MET A 123 -4.58 16.29 1.14
N ILE A 124 -4.46 15.53 2.24
CA ILE A 124 -4.34 14.06 2.21
C ILE A 124 -5.60 13.41 1.64
N MET A 125 -6.76 14.02 1.87
CA MET A 125 -8.08 13.55 1.43
C MET A 125 -8.55 14.13 0.09
N ASN A 126 -7.79 15.00 -0.56
CA ASN A 126 -8.17 15.50 -1.89
C ASN A 126 -8.01 14.36 -2.93
N LYS A 127 -8.56 14.53 -4.13
CA LYS A 127 -8.59 13.48 -5.17
C LYS A 127 -7.22 12.90 -5.55
N ASP A 128 -6.15 13.69 -5.39
CA ASP A 128 -4.77 13.29 -5.67
C ASP A 128 -4.00 12.92 -4.40
N GLY A 129 -4.63 13.07 -3.24
CA GLY A 129 -4.06 12.78 -1.94
C GLY A 129 -3.93 11.27 -1.67
N ALA A 130 -2.99 10.92 -0.81
CA ALA A 130 -2.65 9.53 -0.54
C ALA A 130 -3.88 8.71 -0.07
N VAL A 131 -4.64 9.22 0.91
CA VAL A 131 -5.80 8.49 1.45
C VAL A 131 -6.96 8.42 0.45
N ALA A 132 -7.19 9.46 -0.34
CA ALA A 132 -8.25 9.42 -1.35
C ALA A 132 -7.97 8.38 -2.44
N LYS A 133 -6.71 8.21 -2.85
CA LYS A 133 -6.30 7.15 -3.78
C LYS A 133 -6.48 5.75 -3.19
N GLU A 134 -6.18 5.57 -1.91
CA GLU A 134 -6.46 4.30 -1.21
C GLU A 134 -7.97 4.01 -1.16
N LEU A 135 -8.80 5.03 -0.89
CA LEU A 135 -10.26 4.88 -0.91
C LEU A 135 -10.78 4.56 -2.32
N GLU A 136 -10.21 5.17 -3.36
CA GLU A 136 -10.51 4.82 -4.75
C GLU A 136 -10.17 3.36 -5.03
N ALA A 137 -8.98 2.92 -4.61
CA ALA A 137 -8.53 1.54 -4.77
C ALA A 137 -9.47 0.54 -4.08
N ILE A 138 -9.87 0.82 -2.83
CA ILE A 138 -10.83 -0.01 -2.09
C ILE A 138 -12.17 -0.06 -2.83
N LYS A 139 -12.72 1.07 -3.28
CA LYS A 139 -13.98 1.10 -4.04
C LYS A 139 -13.87 0.30 -5.34
N ASN A 140 -12.78 0.48 -6.08
CA ASN A 140 -12.57 -0.25 -7.32
C ASN A 140 -12.45 -1.76 -7.09
N SER A 141 -11.80 -2.18 -5.99
CA SER A 141 -11.64 -3.61 -5.67
C SER A 141 -12.99 -4.35 -5.53
N TYR A 142 -14.06 -3.68 -5.10
CA TYR A 142 -15.38 -4.28 -5.01
C TYR A 142 -15.97 -4.73 -6.35
N ASN A 143 -15.47 -4.20 -7.47
CA ASN A 143 -15.83 -4.67 -8.81
C ASN A 143 -15.11 -5.97 -9.20
N TYR A 144 -14.14 -6.42 -8.39
CA TYR A 144 -13.26 -7.54 -8.68
C TYR A 144 -13.09 -8.46 -7.46
N LYS A 145 -14.20 -8.74 -6.76
CA LYS A 145 -14.21 -9.48 -5.49
C LYS A 145 -13.56 -10.86 -5.58
N ASP A 146 -13.70 -11.53 -6.71
CA ASP A 146 -13.18 -12.88 -6.90
C ASP A 146 -11.65 -12.94 -6.88
N MET A 147 -10.98 -11.82 -7.12
CA MET A 147 -9.52 -11.72 -7.06
C MET A 147 -9.03 -10.97 -5.81
N CYS A 148 -9.93 -10.57 -4.90
CA CYS A 148 -9.61 -9.78 -3.72
C CYS A 148 -9.96 -10.52 -2.44
N HIS A 149 -9.05 -10.50 -1.47
CA HIS A 149 -9.31 -10.89 -0.08
C HIS A 149 -9.23 -9.65 0.80
N TYR A 150 -10.26 -9.44 1.63
CA TYR A 150 -10.36 -8.25 2.47
C TYR A 150 -9.98 -8.60 3.90
N VAL A 151 -9.01 -7.87 4.44
CA VAL A 151 -8.49 -8.06 5.79
C VAL A 151 -8.74 -6.79 6.60
N LYS A 152 -9.53 -6.89 7.66
CA LYS A 152 -9.72 -5.78 8.59
C LYS A 152 -8.55 -5.70 9.55
N TYR A 153 -8.02 -4.49 9.73
CA TYR A 153 -6.91 -4.25 10.65
C TYR A 153 -7.22 -4.73 12.06
N ASP A 154 -8.43 -4.46 12.56
CA ASP A 154 -8.82 -4.87 13.92
C ASP A 154 -8.85 -6.39 14.09
N ASP A 155 -9.35 -7.13 13.09
CA ASP A 155 -9.34 -8.59 13.10
C ASP A 155 -7.90 -9.13 13.04
N MET A 156 -7.06 -8.53 12.17
CA MET A 156 -5.65 -8.91 12.02
C MET A 156 -4.86 -8.74 13.33
N VAL A 157 -5.09 -7.68 14.10
CA VAL A 157 -4.35 -7.44 15.35
C VAL A 157 -4.95 -8.14 16.56
N THR A 158 -6.20 -8.59 16.48
CA THR A 158 -6.90 -9.32 17.55
C THR A 158 -6.72 -10.84 17.41
N ASN A 159 -6.82 -11.35 16.19
CA ASN A 159 -6.72 -12.78 15.87
C ASN A 159 -5.77 -13.02 14.68
N PRO A 160 -4.48 -12.65 14.78
CA PRO A 160 -3.56 -12.64 13.66
C PRO A 160 -3.41 -14.02 13.01
N GLU A 161 -3.35 -15.10 13.79
CA GLU A 161 -3.22 -16.44 13.22
C GLU A 161 -4.42 -16.80 12.34
N GLN A 162 -5.64 -16.52 12.79
CA GLN A 162 -6.84 -16.83 12.03
C GLN A 162 -6.88 -16.04 10.72
N GLU A 163 -6.51 -14.75 10.75
CA GLU A 163 -6.49 -13.91 9.54
C GLU A 163 -5.38 -14.36 8.57
N PHE A 164 -4.21 -14.75 9.06
CA PHE A 164 -3.16 -15.31 8.21
C PHE A 164 -3.59 -16.65 7.58
N ARG A 165 -4.30 -17.53 8.30
CA ARG A 165 -4.87 -18.75 7.70
C ARG A 165 -5.81 -18.46 6.54
N LYS A 166 -6.69 -17.47 6.66
CA LYS A 166 -7.59 -17.04 5.56
C LYS A 166 -6.80 -16.49 4.37
N ILE A 167 -5.73 -15.71 4.62
CA ILE A 167 -4.85 -15.19 3.57
C ILE A 167 -4.18 -16.35 2.82
N TYR A 168 -3.63 -17.33 3.54
CA TYR A 168 -3.00 -18.50 2.92
C TYR A 168 -4.00 -19.34 2.11
N GLU A 169 -5.20 -19.57 2.64
CA GLU A 169 -6.30 -20.23 1.93
C GLU A 169 -6.66 -19.47 0.65
N PHE A 170 -6.81 -18.16 0.74
CA PHE A 170 -7.06 -17.31 -0.44
C PHE A 170 -5.94 -17.38 -1.45
N MET A 171 -4.68 -17.40 -1.03
CA MET A 171 -3.54 -17.57 -1.95
C MET A 171 -3.53 -18.97 -2.59
N GLY A 172 -4.14 -19.97 -1.95
CA GLY A 172 -4.06 -21.37 -2.34
C GLY A 172 -2.80 -22.05 -1.85
N GLU A 173 -2.24 -21.59 -0.72
CA GLU A 173 -0.97 -22.04 -0.17
C GLU A 173 -1.15 -22.74 1.19
N PRO A 174 -0.29 -23.74 1.50
CA PRO A 174 -0.26 -24.33 2.83
C PRO A 174 0.09 -23.27 3.89
N TYR A 175 -0.65 -23.28 5.00
CA TYR A 175 -0.38 -22.37 6.10
C TYR A 175 1.02 -22.57 6.67
N PHE A 176 1.76 -21.47 6.78
CA PHE A 176 3.04 -21.43 7.52
C PHE A 176 2.80 -20.94 8.94
N ASN A 177 3.39 -21.61 9.92
CA ASN A 177 3.22 -21.23 11.33
C ASN A 177 4.03 -19.98 11.67
N HIS A 178 3.36 -18.83 11.66
CA HIS A 178 3.95 -17.54 11.97
C HIS A 178 4.09 -17.28 13.46
N ARG A 179 5.14 -16.54 13.84
CA ARG A 179 5.30 -15.97 15.17
C ARG A 179 4.67 -14.57 15.17
N PHE A 180 3.78 -14.31 16.15
CA PHE A 180 3.09 -13.03 16.32
C PHE A 180 3.53 -12.27 17.59
N ILE A 181 4.69 -12.61 18.11
CA ILE A 181 5.33 -11.98 19.27
C ILE A 181 6.76 -11.62 18.85
N ASP A 182 7.23 -10.45 19.25
CA ASP A 182 8.58 -9.95 18.96
C ASP A 182 8.97 -10.15 17.49
N ILE A 183 8.18 -9.53 16.62
CA ILE A 183 8.35 -9.63 15.16
C ILE A 183 9.57 -8.81 14.76
N ASP A 184 10.48 -9.44 14.03
CA ASP A 184 11.67 -8.77 13.52
C ASP A 184 11.33 -7.69 12.50
N GLN A 185 12.14 -6.63 12.47
CA GLN A 185 12.03 -5.58 11.45
C GLN A 185 12.16 -6.18 10.06
N VAL A 186 11.38 -5.64 9.11
CA VAL A 186 11.37 -6.16 7.73
C VAL A 186 12.74 -6.10 7.10
N ASN A 187 13.23 -7.27 6.69
CA ASN A 187 14.40 -7.44 5.85
C ASN A 187 14.06 -8.50 4.80
N VAL A 188 14.04 -8.12 3.54
CA VAL A 188 13.75 -9.03 2.43
C VAL A 188 14.96 -9.09 1.51
N ASN A 189 15.57 -10.26 1.39
CA ASN A 189 16.76 -10.49 0.56
C ASN A 189 17.91 -9.49 0.87
N GLY A 190 18.13 -9.16 2.14
CA GLY A 190 19.12 -8.20 2.58
C GLY A 190 18.73 -6.72 2.45
N LEU A 191 17.51 -6.43 1.96
CA LEU A 191 17.00 -5.09 1.82
C LEU A 191 16.11 -4.72 3.02
N SER A 192 16.48 -3.68 3.73
CA SER A 192 15.72 -3.13 4.85
C SER A 192 14.98 -1.86 4.47
N TYR A 193 13.83 -1.64 5.08
CA TYR A 193 13.07 -0.42 4.89
C TYR A 193 13.78 0.78 5.53
N ASN A 194 13.91 1.89 4.79
CA ASN A 194 14.58 3.10 5.28
C ASN A 194 13.56 4.17 5.69
N ASP A 195 13.16 4.17 6.95
CA ASP A 195 12.22 5.13 7.51
C ASP A 195 12.71 6.60 7.50
N LYS A 196 14.01 6.82 7.40
CA LYS A 196 14.56 8.19 7.39
C LYS A 196 14.10 9.02 6.19
N ILE A 197 13.71 8.38 5.09
CA ILE A 197 13.23 9.06 3.87
C ILE A 197 11.83 9.64 4.07
N VAL A 198 10.99 8.97 4.86
CA VAL A 198 9.57 9.33 5.06
C VAL A 198 9.29 9.94 6.44
N GLY A 199 10.30 10.09 7.25
CA GLY A 199 10.22 10.52 8.64
C GLY A 199 10.61 9.38 9.58
N SER A 200 11.37 9.69 10.62
CA SER A 200 11.92 8.67 11.51
C SER A 200 10.84 7.89 12.26
N ASN A 201 11.04 6.58 12.40
CA ASN A 201 10.25 5.66 13.24
C ASN A 201 8.79 5.40 12.84
N MET A 202 8.39 5.68 11.61
CA MET A 202 7.01 5.40 11.16
C MET A 202 6.66 3.91 11.16
N HIS A 203 7.61 3.07 10.76
CA HIS A 203 7.42 1.63 10.58
C HIS A 203 8.18 0.80 11.61
N LYS A 204 8.59 1.43 12.73
CA LYS A 204 9.21 0.69 13.82
C LYS A 204 8.19 -0.28 14.42
N LEU A 205 8.56 -1.56 14.44
CA LEU A 205 7.78 -2.58 15.12
C LEU A 205 7.95 -2.45 16.64
N PHE A 206 6.90 -2.81 17.37
CA PHE A 206 6.90 -2.80 18.82
C PHE A 206 7.24 -4.19 19.36
N ASP A 207 7.94 -4.24 20.49
CA ASP A 207 8.20 -5.48 21.20
C ASP A 207 6.89 -6.05 21.77
N GLY A 208 6.89 -7.37 21.98
CA GLY A 208 5.75 -8.10 22.53
C GLY A 208 4.74 -8.55 21.46
N PRO A 209 3.54 -8.96 21.86
CA PRO A 209 2.55 -9.52 20.95
C PRO A 209 1.95 -8.45 20.02
N VAL A 210 1.56 -8.91 18.84
CA VAL A 210 0.71 -8.10 17.93
C VAL A 210 -0.54 -7.68 18.68
N ARG A 211 -0.85 -6.39 18.65
CA ARG A 211 -1.99 -5.80 19.36
C ARG A 211 -2.45 -4.50 18.75
N LYS A 212 -3.69 -4.14 19.00
CA LYS A 212 -4.19 -2.81 18.67
C LYS A 212 -3.48 -1.76 19.53
N VAL A 213 -2.95 -0.72 18.88
CA VAL A 213 -2.32 0.42 19.56
C VAL A 213 -3.27 1.60 19.50
N TYR A 214 -3.62 2.14 20.67
CA TYR A 214 -4.41 3.38 20.75
C TYR A 214 -3.59 4.57 20.23
N ASN A 215 -4.21 5.35 19.35
CA ASN A 215 -3.60 6.56 18.82
C ASN A 215 -4.34 7.80 19.38
N PRO A 216 -3.73 8.57 20.32
CA PRO A 216 -4.40 9.72 20.93
C PRO A 216 -4.71 10.86 19.95
N TYR A 217 -4.10 10.87 18.77
CA TYR A 217 -4.42 11.85 17.74
C TYR A 217 -5.83 11.68 17.17
N ILE A 218 -6.49 10.54 17.41
CA ILE A 218 -7.88 10.36 17.01
C ILE A 218 -8.79 11.41 17.66
N GLU A 219 -8.53 11.80 18.89
CA GLU A 219 -9.30 12.83 19.60
C GLU A 219 -9.04 14.24 19.07
N LYS A 220 -7.90 14.45 18.43
CA LYS A 220 -7.47 15.74 17.88
C LYS A 220 -7.95 16.00 16.45
N ILE A 221 -8.58 15.02 15.81
CA ILE A 221 -9.11 15.20 14.43
C ILE A 221 -10.14 16.34 14.45
N PRO A 222 -9.97 17.38 13.60
CA PRO A 222 -10.91 18.51 13.53
C PRO A 222 -12.34 18.05 13.27
N GLU A 223 -13.30 18.67 13.96
CA GLU A 223 -14.72 18.31 13.88
C GLU A 223 -15.27 18.32 12.45
N ARG A 224 -14.88 19.30 11.65
CA ARG A 224 -15.28 19.39 10.24
C ARG A 224 -14.79 18.18 9.39
N ILE A 225 -13.64 17.62 9.74
CA ILE A 225 -13.13 16.39 9.11
C ILE A 225 -13.96 15.20 9.55
N ARG A 226 -14.29 15.08 10.83
CA ARG A 226 -15.17 14.02 11.36
C ARG A 226 -16.54 14.05 10.71
N GLN A 227 -17.17 15.21 10.64
CA GLN A 227 -18.48 15.38 10.01
C GLN A 227 -18.45 15.00 8.53
N LYS A 228 -17.39 15.39 7.82
CA LYS A 228 -17.29 15.15 6.39
C LYS A 228 -16.98 13.68 6.04
N TYR A 229 -16.14 13.01 6.80
CA TYR A 229 -15.60 11.69 6.44
C TYR A 229 -15.93 10.59 7.45
N GLY A 230 -16.41 10.92 8.64
CA GLY A 230 -16.67 9.96 9.71
C GLY A 230 -17.79 8.95 9.42
N HIS A 231 -18.53 9.11 8.33
CA HIS A 231 -19.54 8.15 7.87
C HIS A 231 -18.96 7.01 7.01
N ILE A 232 -17.72 7.14 6.54
CA ILE A 232 -17.06 6.13 5.72
C ILE A 232 -16.66 4.95 6.61
N ARG A 233 -17.17 3.77 6.31
CA ARG A 233 -16.93 2.49 7.00
C ARG A 233 -16.56 1.41 5.99
N PHE A 234 -15.79 0.39 6.44
CA PHE A 234 -15.39 -0.78 5.67
C PHE A 234 -15.78 -2.08 6.36
#